data_1664e89bff167ad3a447486935d64a80
#
_entry.id   1664e89bff167ad3a447486935d64a80
#
_cell.length_a   1.000
_cell.length_b   1.000
_cell.length_c   1.000
_cell.angle_alpha   90.00
_cell.angle_beta   90.00
_cell.angle_gamma   90.00
#
_symmetry.space_group_name_H-M   'P 1'
#
loop_
_entity.id
_entity.type
_entity.pdbx_description
1 polymer ?
#
loop_
_entity_poly.entity_id
_entity_poly.type
_entity_poly.pdbx_seq_one_letter_code
_entity_poly.pdbx_strand_id
1 'polypeptide(L)'
;MLKSLNDEVLQSHVERFNEGVRSGDFSRMLEQFTEDAELAFEGVPVGPFRGRPAIAQAYADQPPDDEIVILRTRESGENLVVADYAWRAEPASRAGSMILRLRDAEIDRLLVTFG
;
A
#
# COMPACT_ATOMS: atom_id res chain seq x y z
N MET A 1 -3.83 -7.01 -23.93
CA MET A 1 -4.75 -7.19 -22.80
C MET A 1 -4.77 -5.94 -21.94
N LEU A 2 -5.94 -5.47 -21.58
CA LEU A 2 -6.07 -4.28 -20.75
C LEU A 2 -5.97 -4.66 -19.28
N LYS A 3 -5.21 -3.88 -18.53
CA LYS A 3 -5.18 -4.03 -17.08
C LYS A 3 -6.46 -3.43 -16.50
N SER A 4 -6.93 -4.01 -15.40
CA SER A 4 -8.06 -3.44 -14.67
C SER A 4 -7.65 -2.14 -13.98
N LEU A 5 -8.62 -1.32 -13.67
CA LEU A 5 -8.39 -0.10 -12.89
C LEU A 5 -7.78 -0.43 -11.53
N ASN A 6 -8.26 -1.50 -10.88
CA ASN A 6 -7.74 -1.92 -9.58
C ASN A 6 -6.25 -2.26 -9.67
N ASP A 7 -5.85 -2.98 -10.70
CA ASP A 7 -4.45 -3.32 -10.90
C ASP A 7 -3.59 -2.07 -11.18
N GLU A 8 -4.12 -1.14 -11.96
CA GLU A 8 -3.41 0.10 -12.24
C GLU A 8 -3.19 0.93 -10.97
N VAL A 9 -4.20 1.00 -10.10
CA VAL A 9 -4.06 1.71 -8.82
C VAL A 9 -3.02 1.04 -7.94
N LEU A 10 -3.03 -0.30 -7.88
CA LEU A 10 -2.04 -1.05 -7.12
C LEU A 10 -0.62 -0.79 -7.64
N GLN A 11 -0.41 -0.90 -8.94
CA GLN A 11 0.92 -0.69 -9.52
C GLN A 11 1.41 0.74 -9.27
N SER A 12 0.53 1.71 -9.41
CA SER A 12 0.85 3.10 -9.12
C SER A 12 1.18 3.31 -7.65
N HIS A 13 0.46 2.64 -6.76
CA HIS A 13 0.74 2.71 -5.32
C HIS A 13 2.14 2.19 -5.00
N VAL A 14 2.51 1.05 -5.57
CA VAL A 14 3.84 0.46 -5.37
C VAL A 14 4.93 1.40 -5.88
N GLU A 15 4.74 1.98 -7.07
CA GLU A 15 5.71 2.92 -7.63
C GLU A 15 5.90 4.14 -6.74
N ARG A 16 4.81 4.70 -6.24
CA ARG A 16 4.85 5.89 -5.38
C ARG A 16 5.39 5.59 -3.99
N PHE A 17 5.08 4.40 -3.47
CA PHE A 17 5.69 3.93 -2.22
C PHE A 17 7.20 3.85 -2.36
N ASN A 18 7.67 3.17 -3.41
CA ASN A 18 9.10 3.00 -3.65
C ASN A 18 9.81 4.33 -3.90
N GLU A 19 9.16 5.25 -4.61
CA GLU A 19 9.67 6.62 -4.78
C GLU A 19 9.83 7.31 -3.43
N GLY A 20 8.84 7.15 -2.54
CA GLY A 20 8.91 7.72 -1.19
C GLY A 20 10.07 7.15 -0.38
N VAL A 21 10.32 5.86 -0.49
CA VAL A 21 11.46 5.23 0.18
C VAL A 21 12.78 5.84 -0.29
N ARG A 22 12.92 6.02 -1.60
CA ARG A 22 14.15 6.57 -2.16
C ARG A 22 14.36 8.04 -1.85
N SER A 23 13.30 8.84 -1.87
CA SER A 23 13.38 10.30 -1.74
C SER A 23 13.13 10.81 -0.32
N GLY A 24 12.46 10.02 0.51
CA GLY A 24 12.00 10.47 1.82
C GLY A 24 10.68 11.25 1.77
N ASP A 25 10.07 11.37 0.60
CA ASP A 25 8.83 12.14 0.42
C ASP A 25 7.71 11.24 -0.10
N PHE A 26 6.71 11.00 0.74
CA PHE A 26 5.56 10.14 0.41
C PHE A 26 4.33 10.93 -0.04
N SER A 27 4.45 12.22 -0.32
CA SER A 27 3.29 13.05 -0.63
C SER A 27 2.51 12.56 -1.85
N ARG A 28 3.18 12.09 -2.89
CA ARG A 28 2.49 11.56 -4.08
C ARG A 28 1.74 10.27 -3.78
N MET A 29 2.31 9.42 -2.92
CA MET A 29 1.61 8.21 -2.49
C MET A 29 0.35 8.58 -1.68
N LEU A 30 0.47 9.56 -0.80
CA LEU A 30 -0.64 9.98 0.05
C LEU A 30 -1.82 10.55 -0.74
N GLU A 31 -1.56 11.14 -1.90
CA GLU A 31 -2.61 11.63 -2.78
C GLU A 31 -3.55 10.54 -3.29
N GLN A 32 -3.13 9.27 -3.22
CA GLN A 32 -3.95 8.15 -3.67
C GLN A 32 -5.02 7.74 -2.66
N PHE A 33 -4.89 8.19 -1.42
CA PHE A 33 -5.84 7.84 -0.36
C PHE A 33 -7.00 8.82 -0.34
N THR A 34 -8.19 8.30 0.00
CA THR A 34 -9.32 9.17 0.29
C THR A 34 -9.02 9.95 1.58
N GLU A 35 -9.73 11.04 1.80
CA GLU A 35 -9.49 11.86 2.99
C GLU A 35 -9.75 11.09 4.29
N ASP A 36 -10.70 10.17 4.27
CA ASP A 36 -11.10 9.36 5.42
C ASP A 36 -10.54 7.93 5.38
N ALA A 37 -9.50 7.69 4.58
CA ALA A 37 -8.92 6.37 4.40
C ALA A 37 -8.39 5.79 5.72
N GLU A 38 -8.32 4.46 5.77
CA GLU A 38 -7.74 3.74 6.89
C GLU A 38 -6.51 2.97 6.43
N LEU A 39 -5.43 3.09 7.19
CA LEU A 39 -4.24 2.26 7.05
C LEU A 39 -4.17 1.37 8.28
N ALA A 40 -4.19 0.05 8.08
CA ALA A 40 -4.15 -0.91 9.17
C ALA A 40 -3.03 -1.94 8.94
N PHE A 41 -2.51 -2.46 10.04
CA PHE A 41 -1.47 -3.49 10.01
C PHE A 41 -1.98 -4.68 10.83
N GLU A 42 -1.75 -5.89 10.32
CA GLU A 42 -2.13 -7.11 11.00
C GLU A 42 -0.87 -7.84 11.45
N GLY A 43 -0.86 -8.29 12.68
CA GLY A 43 0.27 -9.02 13.24
C GLY A 43 1.28 -8.15 13.98
N VAL A 44 1.06 -6.84 14.06
CA VAL A 44 1.89 -5.91 14.82
C VAL A 44 1.00 -4.93 15.56
N PRO A 45 1.40 -4.44 16.74
CA PRO A 45 0.57 -3.54 17.55
C PRO A 45 0.73 -2.07 17.10
N VAL A 46 0.49 -1.80 15.82
CA VAL A 46 0.63 -0.49 15.22
C VAL A 46 -0.66 -0.14 14.48
N GLY A 47 -1.15 1.07 14.68
CA GLY A 47 -2.36 1.55 14.05
C GLY A 47 -3.63 0.99 14.69
N PRO A 48 -4.78 1.04 14.01
CA PRO A 48 -4.96 1.61 12.68
C PRO A 48 -4.83 3.14 12.68
N PHE A 49 -4.50 3.67 11.51
CA PHE A 49 -4.42 5.11 11.30
C PHE A 49 -5.60 5.53 10.42
N ARG A 50 -6.38 6.49 10.87
CA ARG A 50 -7.57 6.93 10.17
C ARG A 50 -7.46 8.37 9.72
N GLY A 51 -7.75 8.56 8.44
CA GLY A 51 -7.67 9.86 7.80
C GLY A 51 -6.29 10.12 7.23
N ARG A 52 -6.25 10.86 6.13
CA ARG A 52 -5.00 11.15 5.42
C ARG A 52 -3.94 11.80 6.31
N PRO A 53 -4.28 12.77 7.20
CA PRO A 53 -3.27 13.35 8.08
C PRO A 53 -2.62 12.34 9.02
N ALA A 54 -3.40 11.41 9.57
CA ALA A 54 -2.87 10.39 10.47
C ALA A 54 -1.95 9.42 9.71
N ILE A 55 -2.33 9.06 8.48
CA ILE A 55 -1.51 8.19 7.62
C ILE A 55 -0.19 8.91 7.29
N ALA A 56 -0.26 10.19 6.93
CA ALA A 56 0.92 10.98 6.65
C ALA A 56 1.87 11.03 7.86
N GLN A 57 1.31 11.20 9.04
CA GLN A 57 2.10 11.24 10.27
C GLN A 57 2.79 9.90 10.54
N ALA A 58 2.09 8.79 10.28
CA ALA A 58 2.66 7.46 10.45
C ALA A 58 3.90 7.26 9.58
N TYR A 59 3.84 7.68 8.32
CA TYR A 59 5.00 7.59 7.41
C TYR A 59 6.11 8.56 7.79
N ALA A 60 5.77 9.70 8.37
CA ALA A 60 6.78 10.65 8.84
C ALA A 60 7.51 10.15 10.10
N ASP A 61 6.76 9.51 11.00
CA ASP A 61 7.32 9.02 12.27
C ASP A 61 8.17 7.76 12.09
N GLN A 62 7.74 6.86 11.23
CA GLN A 62 8.42 5.59 11.00
C GLN A 62 8.44 5.27 9.50
N PRO A 63 9.26 5.98 8.73
CA PRO A 63 9.31 5.75 7.30
C PRO A 63 9.85 4.34 7.00
N PRO A 64 9.25 3.63 6.02
CA PRO A 64 9.80 2.37 5.57
C PRO A 64 11.18 2.58 4.96
N ASP A 65 12.06 1.62 5.17
CA ASP A 65 13.47 1.73 4.76
C ASP A 65 13.84 0.83 3.59
N ASP A 66 12.89 0.12 3.00
CA ASP A 66 13.14 -0.70 1.84
C ASP A 66 11.97 -0.62 0.86
N GLU A 67 12.28 -0.84 -0.41
CA GLU A 67 11.29 -0.87 -1.47
C GLU A 67 10.59 -2.23 -1.50
N ILE A 68 9.41 -2.26 -2.08
CA ILE A 68 8.64 -3.50 -2.20
C ILE A 68 8.62 -3.98 -3.65
N VAL A 69 8.52 -5.30 -3.78
CA VAL A 69 8.37 -6.00 -5.05
C VAL A 69 7.08 -6.80 -4.98
N ILE A 70 6.25 -6.70 -6.00
CA ILE A 70 5.02 -7.47 -6.08
C ILE A 70 5.32 -8.85 -6.61
N LEU A 71 4.90 -9.86 -5.88
CA LEU A 71 5.10 -11.26 -6.26
C LEU A 71 3.88 -11.80 -7.00
N ARG A 72 2.69 -11.41 -6.59
CA ARG A 72 1.46 -11.95 -7.14
C ARG A 72 0.30 -11.02 -6.80
N THR A 73 -0.66 -10.91 -7.71
CA THR A 73 -1.87 -10.11 -7.48
C THR A 73 -3.11 -10.91 -7.80
N ARG A 74 -4.21 -10.56 -7.14
CA ARG A 74 -5.53 -11.07 -7.48
C ARG A 74 -6.56 -10.01 -7.12
N GLU A 75 -7.66 -10.02 -7.83
CA GLU A 75 -8.78 -9.15 -7.53
C GLU A 75 -9.89 -9.96 -6.85
N SER A 76 -10.57 -9.33 -5.90
CA SER A 76 -11.68 -9.94 -5.19
C SER A 76 -12.85 -8.95 -5.21
N GLY A 77 -13.85 -9.24 -6.05
CA GLY A 77 -14.95 -8.30 -6.26
C GLY A 77 -14.54 -7.14 -7.15
N GLU A 78 -15.33 -6.07 -7.12
CA GLU A 78 -15.15 -4.94 -8.04
C GLU A 78 -14.12 -3.91 -7.56
N ASN A 79 -13.87 -3.85 -6.27
CA ASN A 79 -13.09 -2.77 -5.69
C ASN A 79 -12.05 -3.25 -4.68
N LEU A 80 -11.68 -4.51 -4.72
CA LEU A 80 -10.69 -5.07 -3.80
C LEU A 80 -9.58 -5.74 -4.59
N VAL A 81 -8.34 -5.38 -4.29
CA VAL A 81 -7.17 -6.02 -4.90
C VAL A 81 -6.21 -6.46 -3.81
N VAL A 82 -5.69 -7.67 -3.95
CA VAL A 82 -4.76 -8.28 -2.99
C VAL A 82 -3.44 -8.51 -3.70
N ALA A 83 -2.35 -8.13 -3.07
CA ALA A 83 -1.01 -8.32 -3.61
C ALA A 83 -0.10 -8.97 -2.57
N ASP A 84 0.54 -10.06 -2.94
CA ASP A 84 1.63 -10.60 -2.14
C ASP A 84 2.89 -9.81 -2.47
N TYR A 85 3.65 -9.44 -1.47
CA TYR A 85 4.83 -8.62 -1.67
C TYR A 85 6.05 -9.18 -0.94
N ALA A 86 7.20 -8.75 -1.39
CA ALA A 86 8.49 -9.02 -0.75
C ALA A 86 9.25 -7.70 -0.62
N TRP A 87 10.21 -7.66 0.27
CA TRP A 87 11.14 -6.55 0.35
C TRP A 87 12.19 -6.72 -0.74
N ARG A 88 12.65 -5.61 -1.30
CA ARG A 88 13.65 -5.65 -2.38
C ARG A 88 14.93 -6.36 -1.95
N ALA A 89 15.31 -6.24 -0.68
CA ALA A 89 16.49 -6.92 -0.14
C ALA A 89 16.35 -8.44 -0.17
N GLU A 90 15.13 -8.97 -0.16
CA GLU A 90 14.88 -10.41 -0.21
C GLU A 90 13.70 -10.71 -1.14
N PRO A 91 13.87 -10.49 -2.46
CA PRO A 91 12.74 -10.54 -3.39
C PRO A 91 12.15 -11.93 -3.61
N ALA A 92 12.85 -12.98 -3.18
CA ALA A 92 12.34 -14.35 -3.29
C ALA A 92 11.54 -14.79 -2.06
N SER A 93 11.53 -13.98 -1.01
CA SER A 93 10.85 -14.30 0.25
C SER A 93 9.62 -13.42 0.46
N ARG A 94 8.45 -14.02 0.40
CA ARG A 94 7.20 -13.30 0.65
C ARG A 94 7.23 -12.68 2.04
N ALA A 95 7.03 -11.38 2.13
CA ALA A 95 6.96 -10.66 3.40
C ALA A 95 5.56 -10.62 3.97
N GLY A 96 4.55 -10.57 3.10
CA GLY A 96 3.16 -10.49 3.52
C GLY A 96 2.25 -10.16 2.35
N SER A 97 1.10 -9.59 2.65
CA SER A 97 0.13 -9.17 1.65
C SER A 97 -0.34 -7.75 1.91
N MET A 98 -0.73 -7.08 0.83
CA MET A 98 -1.42 -5.79 0.89
C MET A 98 -2.81 -5.99 0.33
N ILE A 99 -3.82 -5.49 1.04
CA ILE A 99 -5.20 -5.54 0.59
C ILE A 99 -5.68 -4.10 0.44
N LEU A 100 -5.96 -3.71 -0.80
CA LEU A 100 -6.41 -2.37 -1.12
C LEU A 100 -7.90 -2.41 -1.42
N ARG A 101 -8.67 -1.62 -0.69
CA ARG A 101 -10.06 -1.36 -1.03
C ARG A 101 -10.14 0.00 -1.69
N LEU A 102 -10.81 0.05 -2.85
CA LEU A 102 -10.86 1.25 -3.66
C LEU A 102 -12.26 1.87 -3.65
N ARG A 103 -12.29 3.19 -3.74
CA ARG A 103 -13.51 3.96 -3.89
C ARG A 103 -13.22 5.07 -4.90
N ASP A 104 -13.92 5.02 -6.04
CA ASP A 104 -13.71 6.00 -7.12
C ASP A 104 -12.23 6.14 -7.53
N ALA A 105 -11.56 4.99 -7.69
CA ALA A 105 -10.15 4.92 -8.08
C ALA A 105 -9.17 5.44 -7.03
N GLU A 106 -9.64 5.72 -5.82
CA GLU A 106 -8.77 6.08 -4.70
C GLU A 106 -8.78 4.96 -3.66
N ILE A 107 -7.73 4.90 -2.86
CA ILE A 107 -7.61 3.88 -1.81
C ILE A 107 -8.34 4.38 -0.57
N ASP A 108 -9.41 3.70 -0.16
CA ASP A 108 -10.10 4.06 1.08
C ASP A 108 -9.70 3.16 2.25
N ARG A 109 -9.02 2.04 1.97
CA ARG A 109 -8.45 1.21 3.02
C ARG A 109 -7.26 0.43 2.48
N LEU A 110 -6.18 0.45 3.23
CA LEU A 110 -5.00 -0.39 2.97
C LEU A 110 -4.73 -1.20 4.22
N LEU A 111 -4.81 -2.53 4.09
CA LEU A 111 -4.43 -3.45 5.15
C LEU A 111 -3.14 -4.13 4.75
N VAL A 112 -2.14 -4.08 5.61
CA VAL A 112 -0.84 -4.72 5.38
C VAL A 112 -0.70 -5.87 6.38
N THR A 113 -0.42 -7.06 5.87
CA THR A 113 -0.18 -8.23 6.71
C THR A 113 1.28 -8.65 6.63
N PHE A 114 1.76 -9.34 7.63
CA PHE A 114 3.11 -9.88 7.69
C PHE A 114 3.06 -11.37 7.91
N GLY A 115 3.87 -12.10 7.15
CA GLY A 115 3.93 -13.55 7.27
C GLY A 115 3.16 -14.35 6.24
#